data_c3f80125ab998527d29188910b742e67
#
_entry.id   c3f80125ab998527d29188910b742e67
#
_cell.length_a   1.000
_cell.length_b   1.000
_cell.length_c   1.000
_cell.angle_alpha   90.00
_cell.angle_beta   90.00
_cell.angle_gamma   90.00
#
_symmetry.space_group_name_H-M   'P 1'
#
loop_
_entity.id
_entity.type
_entity.pdbx_description
1 polymer ?
#
loop_
_entity_poly.entity_id
_entity_poly.type
_entity_poly.pdbx_seq_one_letter_code
_entity_poly.pdbx_strand_id
1 'polypeptide(L)' 'MESPWKEISIEYEDKIISGDYRISGKTVVVRSVRGVVKEAPLGGLTPLYLAKMLLRELDREGRA' A
#
# COMPACT_ATOMS: atom_id res chain seq x y z
N MET A 1 13.12 12.46 3.81
CA MET A 1 11.91 13.15 4.28
C MET A 1 10.68 12.30 3.96
N GLU A 2 9.81 12.10 4.92
CA GLU A 2 8.62 11.28 4.72
C GLU A 2 7.46 12.10 4.18
N SER A 3 6.70 11.52 3.26
CA SER A 3 5.48 12.15 2.77
C SER A 3 4.32 11.92 3.76
N PRO A 4 3.27 12.75 3.70
CA PRO A 4 2.09 12.47 4.52
C PRO A 4 1.39 11.22 4.02
N TRP A 5 0.60 10.60 4.89
CA TRP A 5 -0.22 9.45 4.51
C TRP A 5 -1.28 9.88 3.51
N LYS A 6 -1.48 9.07 2.49
CA LYS A 6 -2.51 9.29 1.46
C LYS A 6 -3.39 8.06 1.38
N GLU A 7 -4.68 8.29 1.15
CA GLU A 7 -5.62 7.18 1.00
C GLU A 7 -5.45 6.52 -0.36
N ILE A 8 -5.56 5.20 -0.39
CA ILE A 8 -5.64 4.43 -1.63
C ILE A 8 -6.72 3.38 -1.49
N SER A 9 -7.27 3.00 -2.63
CA SER A 9 -8.17 1.86 -2.69
C SER A 9 -7.95 1.14 -4.01
N ILE A 10 -8.20 -0.17 -4.00
CA ILE A 10 -8.15 -0.99 -5.19
C ILE A 10 -9.41 -1.83 -5.26
N GLU A 11 -9.82 -2.15 -6.49
CA GLU A 11 -10.90 -3.09 -6.72
C GLU A 11 -10.27 -4.43 -7.10
N TYR A 12 -10.60 -5.48 -6.37
CA TYR A 12 -10.00 -6.78 -6.55
C TYR A 12 -11.02 -7.86 -6.20
N GLU A 13 -11.32 -8.72 -7.17
CA GLU A 13 -12.28 -9.83 -6.99
C GLU A 13 -13.62 -9.35 -6.44
N ASP A 14 -14.20 -8.34 -7.08
CA ASP A 14 -15.52 -7.78 -6.77
C ASP A 14 -15.62 -7.12 -5.39
N LYS A 15 -14.49 -6.75 -4.81
CA LYS A 15 -14.47 -6.02 -3.54
C LYS A 15 -13.51 -4.84 -3.64
N ILE A 16 -13.71 -3.87 -2.75
CA ILE A 16 -12.84 -2.71 -2.65
C ILE A 16 -12.00 -2.87 -1.39
N ILE A 17 -10.68 -2.77 -1.58
CA ILE A 17 -9.71 -2.85 -0.49
C ILE A 17 -9.13 -1.46 -0.31
N SER A 18 -9.22 -0.92 0.89
CA SER A 18 -8.76 0.43 1.19
C SER A 18 -7.63 0.42 2.21
N GLY A 19 -6.83 1.46 2.18
CA GLY A 19 -5.75 1.65 3.13
C GLY A 19 -5.09 2.99 2.92
N ASP A 20 -3.92 3.15 3.50
CA ASP A 20 -3.12 4.36 3.36
C ASP A 20 -1.73 3.99 2.90
N TYR A 21 -1.05 4.92 2.25
CA TYR A 21 0.35 4.74 1.91
C TYR A 21 1.11 6.03 2.08
N ARG A 22 2.41 5.92 2.22
CA ARG A 22 3.31 7.07 2.20
C ARG A 22 4.67 6.63 1.68
N ILE A 23 5.48 7.61 1.34
CA ILE A 23 6.84 7.40 0.86
C ILE A 23 7.79 7.82 1.96
N SER A 24 8.71 6.91 2.30
CA SER A 24 9.76 7.18 3.26
C SER A 24 11.09 6.90 2.56
N GLY A 25 11.80 7.96 2.16
CA GLY A 25 13.01 7.82 1.36
C GLY A 25 12.72 7.17 0.02
N LYS A 26 13.28 5.99 -0.22
CA LYS A 26 13.06 5.23 -1.45
C LYS A 26 12.14 4.03 -1.22
N THR A 27 11.40 4.05 -0.13
CA THR A 27 10.54 2.96 0.28
C THR A 27 9.09 3.42 0.30
N VAL A 28 8.19 2.58 -0.15
CA VAL A 28 6.76 2.82 -0.03
C VAL A 28 6.25 1.98 1.15
N VAL A 29 5.49 2.62 2.03
CA VAL A 29 4.91 1.99 3.20
C VAL A 29 3.39 2.00 3.03
N VAL A 30 2.76 0.85 3.16
CA VAL A 30 1.30 0.72 3.05
C VAL A 30 0.76 0.24 4.38
N ARG A 31 -0.35 0.83 4.79
CA ARG A 31 -1.04 0.44 6.02
C ARG A 31 -2.48 0.09 5.67
N SER A 32 -2.89 -1.11 6.07
CA SER A 32 -4.27 -1.55 5.85
C SER A 32 -5.21 -0.88 6.86
N VAL A 33 -6.53 -0.99 6.61
CA VAL A 33 -7.53 -0.48 7.56
C VAL A 33 -7.46 -1.19 8.90
N ARG A 34 -6.86 -2.37 8.94
CA ARG A 34 -6.67 -3.13 10.18
C ARG A 34 -5.40 -2.72 10.93
N GLY A 35 -4.62 -1.80 10.36
CA GLY A 35 -3.38 -1.34 10.97
C GLY A 35 -2.17 -2.19 10.64
N VAL A 36 -2.28 -3.17 9.76
CA VAL A 36 -1.15 -3.97 9.34
C VAL A 36 -0.33 -3.19 8.33
N VAL A 37 0.98 -3.16 8.52
CA VAL A 37 1.91 -2.38 7.69
C VAL A 37 2.77 -3.32 6.84
N LYS A 38 2.97 -2.93 5.59
CA LYS A 38 3.88 -3.62 4.68
C LYS A 38 4.65 -2.57 3.89
N GLU A 39 5.92 -2.82 3.64
CA GLU A 39 6.75 -1.86 2.92
C GLU A 39 7.64 -2.57 1.91
N ALA A 40 8.06 -1.83 0.89
CA ALA A 40 8.97 -2.33 -0.12
C ALA A 40 9.71 -1.17 -0.78
N PRO A 41 10.92 -1.41 -1.30
CA PRO A 41 11.66 -0.37 -2.05
C PRO A 41 10.98 -0.10 -3.38
N LEU A 42 11.06 1.16 -3.83
CA LEU A 42 10.46 1.56 -5.11
C LEU A 42 11.01 0.80 -6.31
N GLY A 43 12.33 0.65 -6.38
CA GLY A 43 12.94 -0.17 -7.43
C GLY A 43 12.60 0.24 -8.86
N GLY A 44 12.38 1.53 -9.10
CA GLY A 44 12.01 2.02 -10.44
C GLY A 44 10.52 2.07 -10.71
N LEU A 45 9.68 1.57 -9.79
CA LEU A 45 8.24 1.64 -9.91
C LEU A 45 7.70 2.98 -9.39
N THR A 46 6.51 3.37 -9.86
CA THR A 46 5.87 4.55 -9.29
C THR A 46 5.35 4.23 -7.90
N PRO A 47 5.33 5.21 -6.98
CA PRO A 47 4.84 4.98 -5.63
C PRO A 47 3.41 4.44 -5.58
N LEU A 48 2.52 5.01 -6.39
CA LEU A 48 1.13 4.59 -6.39
C LEU A 48 0.96 3.15 -6.87
N TYR A 49 1.68 2.77 -7.92
CA TYR A 49 1.63 1.41 -8.43
C TYR A 49 2.10 0.41 -7.38
N LEU A 50 3.24 0.68 -6.76
CA LEU A 50 3.79 -0.20 -5.73
C LEU A 50 2.87 -0.27 -4.51
N ALA A 51 2.29 0.86 -4.11
CA ALA A 51 1.36 0.89 -2.99
C ALA A 51 0.15 -0.01 -3.24
N LYS A 52 -0.39 0.04 -4.46
CA LYS A 52 -1.53 -0.80 -4.81
C LYS A 52 -1.15 -2.28 -4.81
N MET A 53 0.05 -2.62 -5.28
CA MET A 53 0.54 -4.00 -5.24
C MET A 53 0.66 -4.50 -3.80
N LEU A 54 1.22 -3.69 -2.91
CA LEU A 54 1.39 -4.07 -1.52
C LEU A 54 0.04 -4.26 -0.82
N LEU A 55 -0.92 -3.38 -1.11
CA LEU A 55 -2.26 -3.50 -0.55
C LEU A 55 -2.93 -4.79 -1.00
N ARG A 56 -2.78 -5.13 -2.28
CA ARG A 56 -3.31 -6.38 -2.83
C ARG A 56 -2.66 -7.59 -2.17
N GLU A 57 -1.35 -7.54 -1.92
CA GLU A 57 -0.66 -8.62 -1.25
C GLU A 57 -1.16 -8.80 0.18
N LEU A 58 -1.41 -7.70 0.90
CA LEU A 58 -1.97 -7.76 2.24
C LEU A 58 -3.34 -8.46 2.23
N ASP A 59 -4.16 -8.15 1.23
CA ASP A 59 -5.45 -8.81 1.10
C ASP A 59 -5.30 -10.31 0.84
N ARG A 60 -4.39 -10.69 -0.04
CA ARG A 60 -4.13 -12.10 -0.35
C ARG A 60 -3.64 -12.87 0.87
N GLU A 61 -2.92 -12.20 1.76
CA GLU A 61 -2.44 -12.79 3.00
C GLU A 61 -3.51 -12.80 4.09
N GLY A 62 -4.69 -12.25 3.81
CA GLY A 62 -5.76 -12.15 4.79
C GLY A 62 -5.52 -11.11 5.86
N ARG A 63 -4.65 -10.12 5.59
CA ARG A 63 -4.20 -9.11 6.55
C ARG A 63 -4.70 -7.70 6.26
N ALA A 64 -5.38 -7.51 5.16
CA ALA A 64 -5.89 -6.19 4.79
C ALA A 64 -7.22 -5.87 5.47
#